data_c408816d7a309b9d56af4cf15ddb4c19
#
_entry.id   c408816d7a309b9d56af4cf15ddb4c19
#
_cell.length_a   1.000
_cell.length_b   1.000
_cell.length_c   1.000
_cell.angle_alpha   90.00
_cell.angle_beta   90.00
_cell.angle_gamma   90.00
#
_symmetry.space_group_name_H-M   'P 1'
#
loop_
_entity.id
_entity.type
_entity.pdbx_description
1 polymer ?
#
loop_
_entity_poly.entity_id
_entity_poly.type
_entity_poly.pdbx_seq_one_letter_code
_entity_poly.pdbx_strand_id
1 'polypeptide(L)'
;PIEFFQDVLNKQAMVNAGLKFVLYNETETGMEMFEYYYENGIVDYVKETVGDDSFTTVETWEMEREGRDRADKEDYRMKMQVAFCFSNKVNMLEYYHNSSYLEHGGSPDKAVRNAFVYAIDRYLKQNDKYNKNDSKITFADVADCLALVINSFSTQTSYENQTKKAINNK
;
A
#
# COMPACT_ATOMS: atom_id res chain seq x y z
N PRO A 1 -20.69 15.07 -3.97
CA PRO A 1 -21.32 13.80 -3.65
C PRO A 1 -20.71 13.26 -2.37
N ILE A 2 -21.52 12.70 -1.49
CA ILE A 2 -21.09 12.23 -0.17
C ILE A 2 -20.05 11.12 -0.29
N GLU A 3 -20.17 10.26 -1.30
CA GLU A 3 -19.29 9.14 -1.56
C GLU A 3 -17.81 9.54 -1.67
N PHE A 4 -17.55 10.73 -2.21
CA PHE A 4 -16.19 11.29 -2.25
C PHE A 4 -15.61 11.50 -0.85
N PHE A 5 -16.39 12.09 0.05
CA PHE A 5 -15.95 12.32 1.43
C PHE A 5 -15.82 11.01 2.20
N GLN A 6 -16.71 10.06 1.96
CA GLN A 6 -16.65 8.72 2.54
C GLN A 6 -15.35 8.00 2.13
N ASP A 7 -15.02 7.99 0.83
CA ASP A 7 -13.78 7.38 0.33
C ASP A 7 -12.53 8.06 0.91
N VAL A 8 -12.50 9.40 0.95
CA VAL A 8 -11.38 10.15 1.52
C VAL A 8 -11.20 9.82 3.00
N LEU A 9 -12.27 9.82 3.79
CA LEU A 9 -12.18 9.56 5.24
C LEU A 9 -11.84 8.11 5.54
N ASN A 10 -12.34 7.17 4.75
CA ASN A 10 -11.96 5.76 4.86
C ASN A 10 -10.45 5.57 4.63
N LYS A 11 -9.90 6.18 3.58
CA LYS A 11 -8.46 6.16 3.29
C LYS A 11 -7.65 6.85 4.38
N GLN A 12 -8.12 7.99 4.91
CA GLN A 12 -7.45 8.66 6.02
C GLN A 12 -7.45 7.83 7.31
N ALA A 13 -8.53 7.12 7.61
CA ALA A 13 -8.59 6.23 8.77
C ALA A 13 -7.62 5.05 8.63
N MET A 14 -7.51 4.49 7.43
CA MET A 14 -6.61 3.37 7.14
C MET A 14 -5.13 3.75 7.29
N VAL A 15 -4.71 4.91 6.79
CA VAL A 15 -3.29 5.34 6.88
C VAL A 15 -2.91 5.94 8.23
N ASN A 16 -3.90 6.25 9.08
CA ASN A 16 -3.71 6.78 10.44
C ASN A 16 -4.30 5.79 11.46
N ALA A 17 -3.61 4.67 11.66
CA ALA A 17 -4.05 3.60 12.54
C ALA A 17 -4.47 4.11 13.92
N GLY A 18 -5.64 3.65 14.41
CA GLY A 18 -6.19 4.04 15.71
C GLY A 18 -6.88 5.40 15.76
N LEU A 19 -6.91 6.15 14.64
CA LEU A 19 -7.63 7.42 14.55
C LEU A 19 -9.03 7.20 13.94
N LYS A 20 -10.07 7.64 14.69
CA LYS A 20 -11.46 7.56 14.23
C LYS A 20 -11.84 8.86 13.53
N PHE A 21 -12.43 8.72 12.34
CA PHE A 21 -13.09 9.81 11.61
C PHE A 21 -14.60 9.60 11.63
N VAL A 22 -15.34 10.68 11.82
CA VAL A 22 -16.81 10.67 11.82
C VAL A 22 -17.31 11.71 10.83
N LEU A 23 -18.15 11.28 9.90
CA LEU A 23 -18.82 12.13 8.93
C LEU A 23 -20.29 12.28 9.32
N TYR A 24 -20.74 13.49 9.49
CA TYR A 24 -22.15 13.83 9.64
C TYR A 24 -22.66 14.44 8.35
N ASN A 25 -23.71 13.86 7.80
CA ASN A 25 -24.37 14.32 6.58
C ASN A 25 -25.80 14.72 6.89
N GLU A 26 -26.14 15.98 6.70
CA GLU A 26 -27.49 16.47 6.84
C GLU A 26 -28.29 16.19 5.56
N THR A 27 -29.41 15.50 5.71
CA THR A 27 -30.36 15.16 4.64
C THR A 27 -31.73 15.77 4.92
N GLU A 28 -32.62 15.73 3.95
CA GLU A 28 -34.00 16.19 4.13
C GLU A 28 -34.76 15.42 5.22
N THR A 29 -34.34 14.20 5.53
CA THR A 29 -34.98 13.30 6.49
C THR A 29 -34.28 13.26 7.85
N GLY A 30 -33.13 13.93 8.01
CA GLY A 30 -32.38 13.99 9.26
C GLY A 30 -30.86 13.91 9.06
N MET A 31 -30.17 13.62 10.16
CA MET A 31 -28.71 13.51 10.19
C MET A 31 -28.27 12.05 10.05
N GLU A 32 -27.48 11.79 9.04
CA GLU A 32 -26.79 10.51 8.86
C GLU A 32 -25.38 10.58 9.44
N MET A 33 -24.91 9.50 10.04
CA MET A 33 -23.57 9.42 10.62
C MET A 33 -22.82 8.23 10.05
N PHE A 34 -21.57 8.45 9.62
CA PHE A 34 -20.67 7.42 9.13
C PHE A 34 -19.37 7.47 9.93
N GLU A 35 -18.90 6.31 10.41
CA GLU A 35 -17.67 6.17 11.16
C GLU A 35 -16.65 5.36 10.36
N TYR A 36 -15.37 5.80 10.42
CA TYR A 36 -14.23 5.14 9.78
C TYR A 36 -13.13 4.96 10.82
N TYR A 37 -12.74 3.73 11.05
CA TYR A 37 -11.75 3.38 12.06
C TYR A 37 -11.05 2.07 11.71
N TYR A 38 -9.71 2.09 11.72
CA TYR A 38 -8.87 0.93 11.57
C TYR A 38 -7.86 0.92 12.72
N GLU A 39 -8.04 0.03 13.69
CA GLU A 39 -7.17 -0.05 14.87
C GLU A 39 -5.72 -0.35 14.47
N ASN A 40 -5.51 -1.30 13.53
CA ASN A 40 -4.22 -1.70 13.02
C ASN A 40 -3.93 -1.14 11.61
N GLY A 41 -4.62 -0.07 11.22
CA GLY A 41 -4.37 0.64 9.97
C GLY A 41 -4.52 -0.21 8.72
N ILE A 42 -3.49 -0.22 7.88
CA ILE A 42 -3.50 -0.91 6.58
C ILE A 42 -3.69 -2.43 6.70
N VAL A 43 -3.32 -3.04 7.81
CA VAL A 43 -3.49 -4.47 8.05
C VAL A 43 -4.97 -4.83 8.10
N ASP A 44 -5.75 -4.08 8.88
CA ASP A 44 -7.19 -4.30 9.01
C ASP A 44 -7.91 -4.00 7.70
N TYR A 45 -7.47 -2.98 6.98
CA TYR A 45 -7.99 -2.64 5.66
C TYR A 45 -7.79 -3.77 4.63
N VAL A 46 -6.59 -4.36 4.57
CA VAL A 46 -6.33 -5.51 3.67
C VAL A 46 -7.19 -6.71 4.07
N LYS A 47 -7.29 -7.01 5.38
CA LYS A 47 -8.14 -8.09 5.89
C LYS A 47 -9.61 -7.90 5.52
N GLU A 48 -10.14 -6.69 5.70
CA GLU A 48 -11.51 -6.35 5.36
C GLU A 48 -11.77 -6.47 3.84
N THR A 49 -10.85 -5.96 3.02
CA THR A 49 -10.98 -5.94 1.57
C THR A 49 -10.94 -7.34 0.96
N VAL A 50 -10.05 -8.19 1.45
CA VAL A 50 -9.88 -9.56 0.91
C VAL A 50 -10.84 -10.55 1.56
N GLY A 51 -11.12 -10.38 2.86
CA GLY A 51 -12.02 -11.25 3.59
C GLY A 51 -11.61 -12.72 3.55
N ASP A 52 -12.58 -13.60 3.35
CA ASP A 52 -12.38 -15.06 3.33
C ASP A 52 -11.73 -15.56 2.03
N ASP A 53 -11.51 -14.69 1.05
CA ASP A 53 -10.89 -15.02 -0.25
C ASP A 53 -9.35 -15.01 -0.20
N SER A 54 -8.76 -14.84 0.97
CA SER A 54 -7.32 -14.87 1.18
C SER A 54 -6.78 -16.32 1.20
N PHE A 55 -5.72 -16.57 0.44
CA PHE A 55 -4.98 -17.84 0.48
C PHE A 55 -3.95 -17.91 1.61
N THR A 56 -3.47 -16.75 2.04
CA THR A 56 -2.46 -16.61 3.10
C THR A 56 -2.96 -15.70 4.19
N THR A 57 -2.34 -15.75 5.36
CA THR A 57 -2.48 -14.68 6.36
C THR A 57 -2.04 -13.35 5.75
N VAL A 58 -2.56 -12.26 6.30
CA VAL A 58 -2.03 -10.93 5.95
C VAL A 58 -0.67 -10.77 6.62
N GLU A 59 0.36 -10.77 5.78
CA GLU A 59 1.73 -10.55 6.20
C GLU A 59 2.00 -9.05 6.33
N THR A 60 2.83 -8.69 7.31
CA THR A 60 3.16 -7.29 7.61
C THR A 60 4.66 -7.10 7.74
N TRP A 61 5.12 -5.94 7.29
CA TRP A 61 6.50 -5.54 7.47
C TRP A 61 6.57 -4.04 7.75
N GLU A 62 7.41 -3.67 8.71
CA GLU A 62 7.66 -2.28 9.06
C GLU A 62 9.16 -1.98 9.01
N MET A 63 9.48 -0.79 8.56
CA MET A 63 10.85 -0.28 8.53
C MET A 63 10.86 1.19 8.92
N GLU A 64 11.83 1.55 9.73
CA GLU A 64 12.22 2.93 9.96
C GLU A 64 13.70 3.09 9.60
N ARG A 65 14.04 4.13 8.86
CA ARG A 65 15.40 4.41 8.42
C ARG A 65 15.68 5.90 8.47
N GLU A 66 16.86 6.23 8.90
CA GLU A 66 17.47 7.56 8.73
C GLU A 66 18.51 7.49 7.62
N GLY A 67 18.63 8.52 6.84
CA GLY A 67 19.58 8.60 5.74
C GLY A 67 19.83 10.02 5.28
N ARG A 68 20.75 10.16 4.35
CA ARG A 68 21.11 11.41 3.70
C ARG A 68 21.34 11.14 2.24
N ASP A 69 20.67 11.88 1.37
CA ASP A 69 20.80 11.70 -0.09
C ASP A 69 22.19 12.07 -0.60
N ARG A 70 22.75 13.16 -0.05
CA ARG A 70 24.11 13.64 -0.35
C ARG A 70 24.68 14.37 0.86
N ALA A 71 25.98 14.50 0.92
CA ALA A 71 26.69 15.13 2.04
C ALA A 71 26.28 16.60 2.33
N ASP A 72 25.77 17.28 1.29
CA ASP A 72 25.31 18.68 1.35
C ASP A 72 23.81 18.82 1.65
N LYS A 73 23.10 17.72 1.89
CA LYS A 73 21.66 17.68 2.22
C LYS A 73 21.44 17.35 3.69
N GLU A 74 20.29 17.74 4.19
CA GLU A 74 19.85 17.38 5.52
C GLU A 74 19.54 15.87 5.62
N ASP A 75 19.62 15.33 6.83
CA ASP A 75 19.20 13.95 7.09
C ASP A 75 17.69 13.84 6.93
N TYR A 76 17.25 12.74 6.36
CA TYR A 76 15.84 12.39 6.30
C TYR A 76 15.53 11.18 7.19
N ARG A 77 14.30 11.16 7.68
CA ARG A 77 13.72 9.99 8.33
C ARG A 77 12.61 9.45 7.46
N MET A 78 12.64 8.15 7.21
CA MET A 78 11.62 7.43 6.47
C MET A 78 11.05 6.31 7.33
N LYS A 79 9.72 6.21 7.36
CA LYS A 79 9.00 5.08 7.93
C LYS A 79 8.15 4.43 6.85
N MET A 80 8.11 3.11 6.80
CA MET A 80 7.29 2.37 5.85
C MET A 80 6.62 1.19 6.53
N GLN A 81 5.35 1.01 6.23
CA GLN A 81 4.54 -0.14 6.63
C GLN A 81 4.02 -0.81 5.36
N VAL A 82 4.10 -2.13 5.31
CA VAL A 82 3.60 -2.95 4.22
C VAL A 82 2.64 -3.97 4.80
N ALA A 83 1.49 -4.13 4.18
CA ALA A 83 0.56 -5.23 4.46
C ALA A 83 0.17 -5.89 3.15
N PHE A 84 0.23 -7.21 3.07
CA PHE A 84 -0.13 -7.95 1.88
C PHE A 84 -0.60 -9.36 2.17
N CYS A 85 -1.39 -9.91 1.26
CA CYS A 85 -1.72 -11.33 1.19
C CYS A 85 -1.92 -11.74 -0.26
N PHE A 86 -2.07 -13.04 -0.49
CA PHE A 86 -2.40 -13.57 -1.81
C PHE A 86 -3.85 -14.03 -1.88
N SER A 87 -4.51 -13.75 -2.99
CA SER A 87 -5.89 -14.11 -3.29
C SER A 87 -6.06 -14.34 -4.79
N ASN A 88 -6.95 -15.22 -5.18
CA ASN A 88 -7.30 -15.40 -6.60
C ASN A 88 -8.55 -14.61 -7.03
N LYS A 89 -9.19 -13.91 -6.11
CA LYS A 89 -10.40 -13.12 -6.37
C LYS A 89 -10.22 -11.64 -6.19
N VAL A 90 -9.31 -11.26 -5.31
CA VAL A 90 -9.01 -9.86 -4.99
C VAL A 90 -7.56 -9.59 -5.30
N ASN A 91 -7.31 -8.65 -6.19
CA ASN A 91 -5.99 -8.07 -6.42
C ASN A 91 -6.08 -6.56 -6.21
N MET A 92 -5.12 -6.00 -5.51
CA MET A 92 -4.99 -4.56 -5.35
C MET A 92 -3.55 -4.18 -5.06
N LEU A 93 -3.12 -3.05 -5.58
CA LEU A 93 -1.83 -2.44 -5.32
C LEU A 93 -2.07 -0.98 -4.99
N GLU A 94 -1.99 -0.64 -3.71
CA GLU A 94 -2.24 0.71 -3.24
C GLU A 94 -1.02 1.26 -2.52
N TYR A 95 -0.65 2.48 -2.87
CA TYR A 95 0.51 3.17 -2.33
C TYR A 95 0.09 4.50 -1.72
N TYR A 96 0.48 4.71 -0.47
CA TYR A 96 0.23 5.95 0.27
C TYR A 96 1.56 6.52 0.75
N HIS A 97 1.72 7.83 0.63
CA HIS A 97 2.89 8.52 1.11
C HIS A 97 2.51 9.85 1.76
N ASN A 98 2.98 10.07 3.00
CA ASN A 98 2.59 11.23 3.81
C ASN A 98 1.07 11.43 3.81
N SER A 99 0.31 10.36 4.05
CA SER A 99 -1.15 10.27 4.07
C SER A 99 -1.86 10.57 2.73
N SER A 100 -1.11 10.69 1.63
CA SER A 100 -1.67 10.92 0.29
C SER A 100 -1.64 9.64 -0.54
N TYR A 101 -2.73 9.36 -1.25
CA TYR A 101 -2.78 8.27 -2.22
C TYR A 101 -1.93 8.59 -3.45
N LEU A 102 -1.07 7.64 -3.83
CA LEU A 102 -0.23 7.76 -5.03
C LEU A 102 -0.90 7.03 -6.20
N GLU A 103 -1.69 7.74 -6.98
CA GLU A 103 -2.43 7.18 -8.12
C GLU A 103 -1.52 6.44 -9.13
N HIS A 104 -0.28 6.90 -9.29
CA HIS A 104 0.68 6.32 -10.22
C HIS A 104 1.86 5.61 -9.53
N GLY A 105 1.82 5.47 -8.20
CA GLY A 105 2.84 4.78 -7.41
C GLY A 105 4.22 5.45 -7.45
N GLY A 106 4.93 5.30 -8.56
CA GLY A 106 6.31 5.81 -8.69
C GLY A 106 7.35 4.85 -8.12
N SER A 107 8.27 5.37 -7.31
CA SER A 107 9.35 4.55 -6.70
C SER A 107 8.85 3.38 -5.85
N PRO A 108 7.80 3.50 -5.01
CA PRO A 108 7.26 2.37 -4.27
C PRO A 108 6.75 1.25 -5.16
N ASP A 109 6.04 1.56 -6.23
CA ASP A 109 5.56 0.56 -7.18
C ASP A 109 6.70 -0.18 -7.86
N LYS A 110 7.74 0.55 -8.31
CA LYS A 110 8.95 -0.06 -8.90
C LYS A 110 9.66 -0.98 -7.90
N ALA A 111 9.76 -0.56 -6.65
CA ALA A 111 10.39 -1.36 -5.59
C ALA A 111 9.62 -2.64 -5.32
N VAL A 112 8.29 -2.59 -5.23
CA VAL A 112 7.41 -3.76 -5.04
C VAL A 112 7.58 -4.75 -6.20
N ARG A 113 7.48 -4.28 -7.45
CA ARG A 113 7.64 -5.11 -8.64
C ARG A 113 8.96 -5.88 -8.62
N ASN A 114 10.05 -5.18 -8.36
CA ASN A 114 11.38 -5.79 -8.31
C ASN A 114 11.52 -6.77 -7.14
N ALA A 115 11.06 -6.40 -5.95
CA ALA A 115 11.20 -7.21 -4.75
C ALA A 115 10.44 -8.54 -4.85
N PHE A 116 9.18 -8.51 -5.27
CA PHE A 116 8.37 -9.72 -5.40
C PHE A 116 8.90 -10.64 -6.50
N VAL A 117 9.19 -10.11 -7.69
CA VAL A 117 9.77 -10.93 -8.77
C VAL A 117 11.09 -11.56 -8.34
N TYR A 118 11.97 -10.78 -7.72
CA TYR A 118 13.25 -11.30 -7.23
C TYR A 118 13.08 -12.41 -6.18
N ALA A 119 12.25 -12.19 -5.18
CA ALA A 119 12.05 -13.14 -4.10
C ALA A 119 11.43 -14.45 -4.59
N ILE A 120 10.38 -14.35 -5.43
CA ILE A 120 9.69 -15.53 -5.95
C ILE A 120 10.57 -16.28 -6.97
N ASP A 121 11.23 -15.58 -7.90
CA ASP A 121 12.17 -16.21 -8.85
C ASP A 121 13.28 -16.97 -8.12
N ARG A 122 13.84 -16.37 -7.08
CA ARG A 122 14.86 -17.00 -6.24
C ARG A 122 14.32 -18.26 -5.55
N TYR A 123 13.12 -18.19 -4.97
CA TYR A 123 12.47 -19.33 -4.33
C TYR A 123 12.22 -20.47 -5.32
N LEU A 124 11.67 -20.16 -6.50
CA LEU A 124 11.38 -21.15 -7.54
C LEU A 124 12.66 -21.85 -8.02
N LYS A 125 13.75 -21.11 -8.20
CA LYS A 125 15.05 -21.67 -8.59
C LYS A 125 15.67 -22.54 -7.50
N GLN A 126 15.65 -22.08 -6.25
CA GLN A 126 16.24 -22.81 -5.12
C GLN A 126 15.51 -24.11 -4.78
N ASN A 127 14.23 -24.22 -5.16
CA ASN A 127 13.38 -25.38 -4.89
C ASN A 127 13.05 -26.19 -6.15
N ASP A 128 13.76 -25.97 -7.26
CA ASP A 128 13.57 -26.68 -8.54
C ASP A 128 12.09 -26.68 -9.01
N LYS A 129 11.41 -25.53 -8.87
CA LYS A 129 9.98 -25.37 -9.21
C LYS A 129 9.75 -24.98 -10.67
N TYR A 130 10.78 -24.52 -11.38
CA TYR A 130 10.67 -24.27 -12.82
C TYR A 130 10.76 -25.56 -13.62
N ASN A 131 9.85 -25.76 -14.56
CA ASN A 131 9.97 -26.78 -15.57
C ASN A 131 10.87 -26.32 -16.71
N LYS A 132 11.34 -27.26 -17.55
CA LYS A 132 12.28 -26.96 -18.65
C LYS A 132 11.78 -25.89 -19.64
N ASN A 133 10.48 -25.77 -19.79
CA ASN A 133 9.85 -24.86 -20.75
C ASN A 133 9.22 -23.62 -20.08
N ASP A 134 9.34 -23.47 -18.76
CA ASP A 134 8.77 -22.32 -18.06
C ASP A 134 9.60 -21.07 -18.33
N SER A 135 8.91 -20.01 -18.67
CA SER A 135 9.51 -18.67 -18.67
C SER A 135 9.77 -18.20 -17.24
N LYS A 136 10.74 -17.31 -17.09
CA LYS A 136 10.95 -16.64 -15.81
C LYS A 136 9.69 -15.88 -15.41
N ILE A 137 9.34 -15.95 -14.10
CA ILE A 137 8.21 -15.23 -13.54
C ILE A 137 8.32 -13.73 -13.82
N THR A 138 7.21 -13.11 -14.14
CA THR A 138 7.04 -11.65 -14.32
C THR A 138 6.20 -11.06 -13.21
N PHE A 139 6.20 -9.74 -13.10
CA PHE A 139 5.32 -9.10 -12.10
C PHE A 139 3.83 -9.24 -12.44
N ALA A 140 3.47 -9.38 -13.72
CA ALA A 140 2.07 -9.65 -14.11
C ALA A 140 1.53 -10.91 -13.44
N ASP A 141 2.34 -11.99 -13.41
CA ASP A 141 1.96 -13.25 -12.75
C ASP A 141 1.71 -13.06 -11.24
N VAL A 142 2.47 -12.17 -10.59
CA VAL A 142 2.32 -11.86 -9.16
C VAL A 142 1.12 -10.94 -8.93
N ALA A 143 0.94 -9.92 -9.77
CA ALA A 143 -0.10 -8.91 -9.62
C ALA A 143 -1.51 -9.51 -9.69
N ASP A 144 -1.70 -10.58 -10.46
CA ASP A 144 -2.99 -11.26 -10.60
C ASP A 144 -3.54 -11.85 -9.29
N CYS A 145 -2.66 -12.07 -8.30
CA CYS A 145 -3.06 -12.66 -7.02
C CYS A 145 -2.59 -11.86 -5.80
N LEU A 146 -1.98 -10.70 -5.98
CA LEU A 146 -1.42 -9.90 -4.88
C LEU A 146 -2.39 -8.81 -4.43
N ALA A 147 -2.75 -8.83 -3.15
CA ALA A 147 -3.41 -7.72 -2.46
C ALA A 147 -2.39 -7.05 -1.53
N LEU A 148 -1.96 -5.82 -1.84
CA LEU A 148 -0.90 -5.13 -1.14
C LEU A 148 -1.23 -3.65 -0.93
N VAL A 149 -0.94 -3.17 0.28
CA VAL A 149 -0.97 -1.74 0.63
C VAL A 149 0.36 -1.36 1.25
N ILE A 150 0.92 -0.25 0.78
CA ILE A 150 2.08 0.40 1.40
C ILE A 150 1.67 1.77 1.93
N ASN A 151 2.04 2.03 3.18
CA ASN A 151 1.91 3.32 3.84
C ASN A 151 3.30 3.80 4.25
N SER A 152 3.77 4.88 3.65
CA SER A 152 5.11 5.43 3.89
C SER A 152 5.07 6.89 4.30
N PHE A 153 6.06 7.29 5.09
CA PHE A 153 6.28 8.66 5.53
C PHE A 153 7.73 9.02 5.31
N SER A 154 7.98 10.24 4.87
CA SER A 154 9.34 10.78 4.78
C SER A 154 9.32 12.26 5.14
N THR A 155 10.37 12.70 5.85
CA THR A 155 10.59 14.12 6.13
C THR A 155 11.08 14.87 4.90
N GLN A 156 11.63 14.15 3.89
CA GLN A 156 12.03 14.71 2.61
C GLN A 156 11.43 13.87 1.48
N THR A 157 10.59 14.46 0.66
CA THR A 157 9.92 13.79 -0.45
C THR A 157 10.09 14.57 -1.74
N SER A 158 10.43 13.85 -2.82
CA SER A 158 10.43 14.35 -4.17
C SER A 158 9.25 13.78 -4.93
N TYR A 159 8.30 14.62 -5.30
CA TYR A 159 7.16 14.24 -6.13
C TYR A 159 7.48 14.49 -7.60
N GLU A 160 6.94 13.65 -8.48
CA GLU A 160 7.08 13.84 -9.93
C GLU A 160 6.36 15.10 -10.43
N ASN A 161 5.29 15.50 -9.72
CA ASN A 161 4.50 16.70 -10.06
C ASN A 161 3.81 17.27 -8.82
N GLN A 162 3.20 18.44 -8.98
CA GLN A 162 2.46 19.14 -7.92
C GLN A 162 1.19 18.40 -7.44
N THR A 163 0.65 17.50 -8.25
CA THR A 163 -0.55 16.72 -7.88
C THR A 163 -0.25 15.60 -6.89
N LYS A 164 1.03 15.37 -6.57
CA LYS A 164 1.52 14.36 -5.61
C LYS A 164 1.05 12.93 -5.90
N LYS A 165 0.83 12.59 -7.17
CA LYS A 165 0.32 11.28 -7.59
C LYS A 165 1.41 10.20 -7.71
N ALA A 166 2.67 10.60 -7.76
CA ALA A 166 3.83 9.72 -7.81
C ALA A 166 5.03 10.35 -7.12
N ILE A 167 5.88 9.53 -6.52
CA ILE A 167 7.16 9.94 -5.94
C ILE A 167 8.31 9.34 -6.72
N ASN A 168 9.43 10.07 -6.81
CA ASN A 168 10.62 9.69 -7.56
C ASN A 168 11.89 9.60 -6.72
N ASN A 169 11.78 9.57 -5.41
CA ASN A 169 12.91 9.31 -4.52
C ASN A 169 13.64 8.02 -4.92
N LYS A 170 14.96 8.04 -4.86
CA LYS A 170 15.82 6.89 -5.16
C LYS A 170 15.99 5.99 -3.97
#